data_2707fdd30247298d97e782b68cb80608
#
_entry.id   2707fdd30247298d97e782b68cb80608
#
_cell.length_a   1.000
_cell.length_b   1.000
_cell.length_c   1.000
_cell.angle_alpha   90.00
_cell.angle_beta   90.00
_cell.angle_gamma   90.00
#
_symmetry.space_group_name_H-M   'P 1'
#
loop_
_entity.id
_entity.type
_entity.pdbx_description
1 polymer ?
#
loop_
_entity_poly.entity_id
_entity_poly.type
_entity_poly.pdbx_seq_one_letter_code
_entity_poly.pdbx_strand_id
1 'polypeptide(L)'
;DEELSLYDMLFNENLSKEDINKIKKVAVDLLEKIKEKIKEKISELDHWAEKQETRDDVETYIGAILWEELPESYSDNAIFVYRQKIYEYVFMRYKEVA
;
A
#
# COMPACT_ATOMS: atom_id res chain seq x y z
N ASP A 1 -10.02 -11.58 1.51
CA ASP A 1 -8.80 -11.39 2.28
C ASP A 1 -7.98 -10.23 1.73
N GLU A 2 -7.71 -9.23 2.58
CA GLU A 2 -6.99 -8.03 2.20
C GLU A 2 -5.54 -8.31 1.78
N GLU A 3 -4.88 -9.23 2.46
CA GLU A 3 -3.51 -9.62 2.13
C GLU A 3 -3.45 -10.23 0.73
N LEU A 4 -4.40 -11.08 0.40
CA LEU A 4 -4.47 -11.70 -0.92
C LEU A 4 -4.76 -10.66 -1.99
N SER A 5 -5.64 -9.71 -1.70
CA SER A 5 -5.94 -8.62 -2.65
C SER A 5 -4.70 -7.79 -2.95
N LEU A 6 -3.92 -7.43 -1.94
CA LEU A 6 -2.69 -6.67 -2.14
C LEU A 6 -1.64 -7.50 -2.87
N TYR A 7 -1.53 -8.78 -2.53
CA TYR A 7 -0.62 -9.68 -3.23
C TYR A 7 -0.98 -9.76 -4.73
N ASP A 8 -2.26 -9.93 -5.04
CA ASP A 8 -2.70 -10.02 -6.43
C ASP A 8 -2.40 -8.75 -7.22
N MET A 9 -2.52 -7.59 -6.58
CA MET A 9 -2.17 -6.32 -7.21
C MET A 9 -0.68 -6.22 -7.56
N LEU A 10 0.18 -6.80 -6.72
CA LEU A 10 1.62 -6.76 -6.90
C LEU A 10 2.15 -7.87 -7.79
N PHE A 11 1.37 -8.92 -7.99
CA PHE A 11 1.81 -10.10 -8.74
C PHE A 11 2.10 -9.76 -10.20
N ASN A 12 3.18 -10.35 -10.72
CA ASN A 12 3.58 -10.21 -12.11
C ASN A 12 4.06 -11.60 -12.58
N GLU A 13 3.61 -12.03 -13.76
CA GLU A 13 3.94 -13.34 -14.31
C GLU A 13 5.44 -13.58 -14.54
N ASN A 14 6.20 -12.49 -14.66
CA ASN A 14 7.64 -12.57 -14.92
C ASN A 14 8.49 -12.68 -13.66
N LEU A 15 7.87 -12.79 -12.50
CA LEU A 15 8.58 -12.85 -11.23
C LEU A 15 9.21 -14.22 -10.99
N SER A 16 10.40 -14.23 -10.41
CA SER A 16 11.03 -15.46 -9.93
C SER A 16 10.31 -15.96 -8.68
N LYS A 17 10.59 -17.21 -8.28
CA LYS A 17 10.02 -17.75 -7.04
C LYS A 17 10.43 -16.94 -5.82
N GLU A 18 11.66 -16.47 -5.80
CA GLU A 18 12.16 -15.63 -4.71
C GLU A 18 11.40 -14.31 -4.63
N ASP A 19 11.15 -13.69 -5.77
CA ASP A 19 10.40 -12.44 -5.84
C ASP A 19 8.94 -12.65 -5.44
N ILE A 20 8.33 -13.76 -5.84
CA ILE A 20 6.97 -14.10 -5.42
C ILE A 20 6.89 -14.20 -3.90
N ASN A 21 7.86 -14.84 -3.27
CA ASN A 21 7.91 -14.93 -1.81
C ASN A 21 8.10 -13.57 -1.16
N LYS A 22 8.90 -12.70 -1.76
CA LYS A 22 9.08 -11.33 -1.28
C LYS A 22 7.80 -10.52 -1.33
N ILE A 23 7.06 -10.60 -2.44
CA ILE A 23 5.82 -9.80 -2.54
C ILE A 23 4.71 -10.31 -1.62
N LYS A 24 4.71 -11.58 -1.26
CA LYS A 24 3.81 -12.09 -0.22
C LYS A 24 4.08 -11.39 1.12
N LYS A 25 5.35 -11.27 1.46
CA LYS A 25 5.79 -10.58 2.67
C LYS A 25 5.47 -9.10 2.61
N VAL A 26 5.73 -8.48 1.47
CA VAL A 26 5.42 -7.07 1.24
C VAL A 26 3.93 -6.81 1.44
N ALA A 27 3.07 -7.68 0.92
CA ALA A 27 1.62 -7.52 1.09
C ALA A 27 1.20 -7.52 2.56
N VAL A 28 1.76 -8.43 3.36
CA VAL A 28 1.47 -8.51 4.80
C VAL A 28 1.98 -7.26 5.52
N ASP A 29 3.24 -6.90 5.31
CA ASP A 29 3.86 -5.74 5.95
C ASP A 29 3.17 -4.44 5.58
N LEU A 30 2.85 -4.29 4.30
CA LEU A 30 2.18 -3.11 3.78
C LEU A 30 0.82 -2.92 4.46
N LEU A 31 0.04 -4.00 4.55
CA LEU A 31 -1.27 -3.95 5.17
C LEU A 31 -1.18 -3.53 6.63
N GLU A 32 -0.27 -4.13 7.40
CA GLU A 32 -0.08 -3.80 8.81
C GLU A 32 0.34 -2.34 9.00
N LYS A 33 1.31 -1.88 8.21
CA LYS A 33 1.82 -0.52 8.30
C LYS A 33 0.77 0.51 7.90
N ILE A 34 -0.03 0.21 6.87
CA ILE A 34 -1.11 1.10 6.46
C ILE A 34 -2.16 1.20 7.56
N LYS A 35 -2.56 0.09 8.16
CA LYS A 35 -3.54 0.09 9.25
C LYS A 35 -3.05 0.92 10.44
N GLU A 36 -1.80 0.77 10.82
CA GLU A 36 -1.21 1.56 11.90
C GLU A 36 -1.20 3.04 11.58
N LYS A 37 -0.83 3.39 10.35
CA LYS A 37 -0.76 4.78 9.91
C LYS A 37 -2.13 5.43 9.90
N ILE A 38 -3.14 4.72 9.42
CA ILE A 38 -4.52 5.23 9.41
C ILE A 38 -5.04 5.40 10.84
N LYS A 39 -4.76 4.46 11.72
CA LYS A 39 -5.13 4.56 13.13
C LYS A 39 -4.52 5.78 13.79
N GLU A 40 -3.24 6.02 13.54
CA GLU A 40 -2.52 7.19 14.05
C GLU A 40 -3.18 8.48 13.57
N LYS A 41 -3.50 8.56 12.28
CA LYS A 41 -4.12 9.74 11.69
C LYS A 41 -5.55 9.95 12.17
N ILE A 42 -6.30 8.87 12.37
CA ILE A 42 -7.68 8.93 12.87
C ILE A 42 -7.71 9.43 14.31
N SER A 43 -6.73 9.02 15.13
CA SER A 43 -6.66 9.48 16.51
C SER A 43 -6.36 10.98 16.61
N GLU A 44 -5.68 11.54 15.60
CA GLU A 44 -5.36 12.96 15.54
C GLU A 44 -6.36 13.77 14.72
N LEU A 45 -6.86 13.18 13.64
CA LEU A 45 -7.70 13.89 12.66
C LEU A 45 -8.83 12.98 12.20
N ASP A 46 -10.05 13.32 12.56
CA ASP A 46 -11.23 12.64 12.05
C ASP A 46 -11.28 12.76 10.52
N HIS A 47 -11.72 11.69 9.87
CA HIS A 47 -11.98 11.68 8.42
C HIS A 47 -10.73 11.98 7.57
N TRP A 48 -9.70 11.14 7.74
CA TRP A 48 -8.45 11.29 6.99
C TRP A 48 -8.65 11.44 5.48
N ALA A 49 -9.67 10.76 4.94
CA ALA A 49 -9.93 10.75 3.50
C ALA A 49 -10.55 12.05 2.98
N GLU A 50 -11.03 12.92 3.87
CA GLU A 50 -11.65 14.18 3.47
C GLU A 50 -10.64 15.31 3.29
N LYS A 51 -9.45 15.19 3.84
CA LYS A 51 -8.41 16.21 3.76
C LYS A 51 -7.33 15.81 2.78
N GLN A 52 -7.01 16.71 1.86
CA GLN A 52 -5.98 16.47 0.85
C GLN A 52 -4.63 16.14 1.49
N GLU A 53 -4.27 16.87 2.53
CA GLU A 53 -3.00 16.69 3.23
C GLU A 53 -2.84 15.27 3.80
N THR A 54 -3.87 14.76 4.47
CA THR A 54 -3.82 13.42 5.05
C THR A 54 -3.89 12.34 3.98
N ARG A 55 -4.63 12.56 2.90
CA ARG A 55 -4.63 11.65 1.75
C ARG A 55 -3.23 11.54 1.15
N ASP A 56 -2.57 12.68 0.96
CA ASP A 56 -1.22 12.73 0.40
C ASP A 56 -0.22 12.03 1.32
N ASP A 57 -0.36 12.18 2.62
CA ASP A 57 0.48 11.50 3.60
C ASP A 57 0.37 9.99 3.48
N VAL A 58 -0.84 9.48 3.36
CA VAL A 58 -1.07 8.03 3.21
C VAL A 58 -0.49 7.53 1.88
N GLU A 59 -0.73 8.25 0.79
CA GLU A 59 -0.18 7.89 -0.51
C GLU A 59 1.34 7.87 -0.51
N THR A 60 1.97 8.87 0.07
CA THR A 60 3.42 8.97 0.19
C THR A 60 3.97 7.82 1.04
N TYR A 61 3.29 7.49 2.12
CA TYR A 61 3.70 6.39 2.99
C TYR A 61 3.67 5.05 2.24
N ILE A 62 2.60 4.79 1.49
CA ILE A 62 2.49 3.59 0.66
C ILE A 62 3.65 3.53 -0.33
N GLY A 63 3.91 4.64 -1.01
CA GLY A 63 5.01 4.73 -1.97
C GLY A 63 6.37 4.43 -1.35
N ALA A 64 6.62 4.93 -0.15
CA ALA A 64 7.88 4.69 0.54
C ALA A 64 8.07 3.21 0.89
N ILE A 65 7.01 2.55 1.35
CA ILE A 65 7.07 1.13 1.67
C ILE A 65 7.37 0.31 0.41
N LEU A 66 6.67 0.59 -0.68
CA LEU A 66 6.88 -0.12 -1.94
C LEU A 66 8.30 0.08 -2.47
N TRP A 67 8.81 1.31 -2.38
CA TRP A 67 10.16 1.62 -2.83
C TRP A 67 11.21 0.81 -2.07
N GLU A 68 11.04 0.66 -0.77
CA GLU A 68 11.99 -0.06 0.08
C GLU A 68 11.87 -1.57 -0.01
N GLU A 69 10.65 -2.09 -0.13
CA GLU A 69 10.40 -3.52 0.06
C GLU A 69 10.18 -4.32 -1.22
N LEU A 70 9.80 -3.68 -2.34
CA LEU A 70 9.61 -4.42 -3.58
C LEU A 70 10.95 -4.88 -4.16
N PRO A 71 10.97 -6.06 -4.84
CA PRO A 71 12.17 -6.54 -5.50
C PRO A 71 12.69 -5.56 -6.56
N GLU A 72 13.98 -5.63 -6.84
CA GLU A 72 14.62 -4.78 -7.85
C GLU A 72 14.07 -4.99 -9.27
N SER A 73 13.42 -6.12 -9.51
CA SER A 73 12.78 -6.39 -10.79
C SER A 73 11.61 -5.43 -11.09
N TYR A 74 11.11 -4.73 -10.09
CA TYR A 74 10.07 -3.73 -10.28
C TYR A 74 10.71 -2.40 -10.69
N SER A 75 10.32 -1.89 -11.86
CA SER A 75 10.79 -0.59 -12.33
C SER A 75 10.16 0.56 -11.52
N ASP A 76 10.75 1.75 -11.62
CA ASP A 76 10.21 2.94 -10.98
C ASP A 76 8.78 3.23 -11.46
N ASN A 77 8.53 3.04 -12.76
CA ASN A 77 7.20 3.22 -13.32
C ASN A 77 6.21 2.21 -12.77
N ALA A 78 6.63 0.96 -12.59
CA ALA A 78 5.78 -0.07 -12.01
C ALA A 78 5.41 0.27 -10.57
N ILE A 79 6.39 0.73 -9.79
CA ILE A 79 6.17 1.14 -8.40
C ILE A 79 5.16 2.30 -8.35
N PHE A 80 5.29 3.27 -9.24
CA PHE A 80 4.36 4.39 -9.32
C PHE A 80 2.93 3.91 -9.59
N VAL A 81 2.76 2.99 -10.55
CA VAL A 81 1.44 2.44 -10.90
C VAL A 81 0.84 1.66 -9.72
N TYR A 82 1.64 0.84 -9.07
CA TYR A 82 1.17 0.06 -7.92
C TYR A 82 0.83 0.94 -6.73
N ARG A 83 1.59 2.01 -6.51
CA ARG A 83 1.27 2.99 -5.47
C ARG A 83 -0.14 3.55 -5.68
N GLN A 84 -0.46 3.92 -6.90
CA GLN A 84 -1.78 4.44 -7.23
C GLN A 84 -2.88 3.42 -6.97
N LYS A 85 -2.69 2.20 -7.45
CA LYS A 85 -3.67 1.12 -7.28
C LYS A 85 -3.90 0.78 -5.81
N ILE A 86 -2.84 0.67 -5.04
CA ILE A 86 -2.93 0.34 -3.62
C ILE A 86 -3.58 1.50 -2.85
N TYR A 87 -3.22 2.74 -3.18
CA TYR A 87 -3.85 3.90 -2.56
C TYR A 87 -5.36 3.91 -2.82
N GLU A 88 -5.79 3.67 -4.05
CA GLU A 88 -7.22 3.61 -4.37
C GLU A 88 -7.94 2.52 -3.58
N TYR A 89 -7.31 1.36 -3.45
CA TYR A 89 -7.85 0.25 -2.66
C TYR A 89 -8.01 0.66 -1.19
N VAL A 90 -6.97 1.26 -0.61
CA VAL A 90 -6.99 1.72 0.78
C VAL A 90 -8.04 2.80 0.97
N PHE A 91 -8.12 3.75 0.06
CA PHE A 91 -9.10 4.82 0.12
C PHE A 91 -10.52 4.27 0.16
N MET A 92 -10.85 3.37 -0.76
CA MET A 92 -12.18 2.78 -0.83
C MET A 92 -12.52 1.94 0.40
N ARG A 93 -11.52 1.29 0.98
CA ARG A 93 -11.72 0.37 2.10
C ARG A 93 -11.79 1.06 3.45
N TYR A 94 -11.01 2.12 3.64
CA TYR A 94 -10.83 2.76 4.94
C TYR A 94 -11.27 4.21 5.02
N LYS A 95 -11.84 4.77 3.97
CA LYS A 95 -12.22 6.18 3.96
C LYS A 95 -13.24 6.57 5.01
N GLU A 96 -14.05 5.63 5.46
CA GLU A 96 -15.11 5.86 6.43
C GLU A 96 -14.81 5.29 7.83
N VAL A 97 -13.59 4.84 8.05
CA VAL A 97 -13.18 4.39 9.37
C VAL A 97 -13.03 5.62 10.25
N ALA A 98 -13.94 5.80 11.15
CA ALA A 98 -13.94 6.91 12.09
C ALA A 98 -13.45 6.45 13.45
#